data_0b2add34f9b9ae17e09512d02f94e09b
#
_entry.id   0b2add34f9b9ae17e09512d02f94e09b
#
_cell.length_a   1.000
_cell.length_b   1.000
_cell.length_c   1.000
_cell.angle_alpha   90.00
_cell.angle_beta   90.00
_cell.angle_gamma   90.00
#
_symmetry.space_group_name_H-M   'P 1'
#
loop_
_entity.id
_entity.type
_entity.pdbx_description
1 polymer ?
#
loop_
_entity_poly.entity_id
_entity_poly.type
_entity_poly.pdbx_seq_one_letter_code
_entity_poly.pdbx_strand_id
1 'polypeptide(L)'
;MSQQPQTTTLSELKKPVPPLDPSIKAGFDTVGGFDLIQRTAKLFAASNIVPQQFQGNLPNCVIAVDMALRMGANPLMVCQNLYIVHGRPAWSAQFLIATLNQCGRFTSIRYEFQGEEGKDEWGCRAVATELATGCLLY
;
A
#
# COMPACT_ATOMS: atom_id res chain seq x y z
N MET A 1 9.89 -17.44 40.17
CA MET A 1 10.00 -18.47 39.13
C MET A 1 10.49 -17.78 37.86
N SER A 2 11.80 -17.90 37.61
CA SER A 2 12.47 -17.22 36.48
C SER A 2 12.35 -18.09 35.23
N GLN A 3 11.65 -17.65 34.22
CA GLN A 3 11.66 -18.29 32.91
C GLN A 3 12.99 -17.99 32.21
N GLN A 4 13.78 -19.04 31.94
CA GLN A 4 14.98 -18.95 31.12
C GLN A 4 14.61 -18.64 29.66
N PRO A 5 15.38 -17.79 28.95
CA PRO A 5 15.19 -17.59 27.52
C PRO A 5 15.53 -18.90 26.78
N GLN A 6 14.59 -19.40 25.99
CA GLN A 6 14.81 -20.55 25.12
C GLN A 6 15.78 -20.16 24.00
N THR A 7 16.99 -20.67 24.10
CA THR A 7 18.01 -20.52 23.04
C THR A 7 17.62 -21.44 21.89
N THR A 8 17.11 -20.88 20.80
CA THR A 8 16.87 -21.62 19.55
C THR A 8 18.20 -22.10 19.00
N THR A 9 18.42 -23.39 18.93
CA THR A 9 19.65 -23.98 18.41
C THR A 9 19.71 -23.88 16.89
N LEU A 10 20.92 -23.65 16.35
CA LEU A 10 21.20 -23.59 14.89
C LEU A 10 20.69 -24.81 14.09
N SER A 11 20.44 -25.94 14.75
CA SER A 11 19.85 -27.15 14.15
C SER A 11 18.37 -27.01 13.83
N GLU A 12 17.62 -26.15 14.54
CA GLU A 12 16.20 -25.89 14.27
C GLU A 12 16.01 -24.96 13.07
N LEU A 13 17.01 -24.12 12.75
CA LEU A 13 17.03 -23.27 11.57
C LEU A 13 17.30 -24.04 10.27
N LYS A 14 17.78 -25.31 10.36
CA LYS A 14 18.10 -26.17 9.21
C LYS A 14 16.93 -27.02 8.73
N LYS A 15 15.72 -26.89 9.27
CA LYS A 15 14.57 -27.57 8.67
C LYS A 15 14.36 -26.99 7.28
N PRO A 16 14.45 -27.83 6.20
CA PRO A 16 14.20 -27.35 4.86
C PRO A 16 12.79 -26.79 4.82
N VAL A 17 12.70 -25.50 4.52
CA VAL A 17 11.41 -24.87 4.21
C VAL A 17 10.89 -25.60 2.98
N PRO A 18 9.71 -26.23 3.01
CA PRO A 18 9.18 -26.90 1.84
C PRO A 18 9.14 -25.89 0.69
N PRO A 19 9.54 -26.28 -0.53
CA PRO A 19 9.50 -25.38 -1.67
C PRO A 19 8.08 -24.83 -1.80
N LEU A 20 7.95 -23.51 -1.87
CA LEU A 20 6.69 -22.85 -2.15
C LEU A 20 6.18 -23.37 -3.49
N ASP A 21 4.98 -23.97 -3.49
CA ASP A 21 4.31 -24.37 -4.71
C ASP A 21 4.09 -23.11 -5.57
N PRO A 22 4.68 -23.00 -6.76
CA PRO A 22 4.56 -21.80 -7.59
C PRO A 22 3.13 -21.55 -8.07
N SER A 23 2.21 -22.49 -7.86
CA SER A 23 0.79 -22.35 -8.18
C SER A 23 0.00 -21.58 -7.11
N ILE A 24 0.56 -21.42 -5.89
CA ILE A 24 -0.16 -20.73 -4.78
C ILE A 24 -0.06 -19.23 -4.99
N LYS A 25 -1.16 -18.62 -5.40
CA LYS A 25 -1.30 -17.16 -5.44
C LYS A 25 -1.72 -16.65 -4.06
N ALA A 26 -1.07 -15.58 -3.60
CA ALA A 26 -1.48 -14.89 -2.38
C ALA A 26 -2.87 -14.29 -2.57
N GLY A 27 -3.78 -14.51 -1.61
CA GLY A 27 -5.17 -14.07 -1.69
C GLY A 27 -6.00 -14.67 -0.56
N PHE A 28 -7.26 -14.26 -0.45
CA PHE A 28 -8.23 -14.84 0.50
C PHE A 28 -8.92 -16.11 -0.03
N ASP A 29 -8.72 -16.45 -1.29
CA ASP A 29 -9.47 -17.51 -1.98
C ASP A 29 -9.01 -18.91 -1.59
N THR A 30 -7.79 -19.06 -1.09
CA THR A 30 -7.21 -20.35 -0.68
C THR A 30 -6.49 -20.25 0.66
N VAL A 31 -6.45 -21.36 1.41
CA VAL A 31 -5.74 -21.42 2.70
C VAL A 31 -4.25 -21.09 2.53
N GLY A 32 -3.61 -21.63 1.49
CA GLY A 32 -2.19 -21.34 1.21
C GLY A 32 -1.95 -19.89 0.82
N GLY A 33 -2.86 -19.29 0.03
CA GLY A 33 -2.79 -17.88 -0.33
C GLY A 33 -2.94 -16.95 0.87
N PHE A 34 -3.89 -17.28 1.77
CA PHE A 34 -4.08 -16.56 3.01
C PHE A 34 -2.88 -16.67 3.95
N ASP A 35 -2.26 -17.85 4.06
CA ASP A 35 -1.04 -18.03 4.85
C ASP A 35 0.12 -17.15 4.32
N LEU A 36 0.28 -17.04 3.01
CA LEU A 36 1.27 -16.14 2.41
C LEU A 36 1.02 -14.67 2.78
N ILE A 37 -0.22 -14.21 2.70
CA ILE A 37 -0.60 -12.84 3.12
C ILE A 37 -0.28 -12.65 4.60
N GLN A 38 -0.65 -13.59 5.46
CA GLN A 38 -0.38 -13.49 6.90
C GLN A 38 1.12 -13.43 7.21
N ARG A 39 1.95 -14.22 6.52
CA ARG A 39 3.41 -14.19 6.71
C ARG A 39 3.98 -12.83 6.32
N THR A 40 3.59 -12.29 5.18
CA THR A 40 4.01 -10.96 4.73
C THR A 40 3.53 -9.87 5.70
N ALA A 41 2.28 -9.94 6.15
CA ALA A 41 1.70 -8.99 7.09
C ALA A 41 2.38 -9.03 8.47
N LYS A 42 2.81 -10.20 8.94
CA LYS A 42 3.60 -10.33 10.18
C LYS A 42 4.94 -9.61 10.08
N LEU A 43 5.63 -9.71 8.93
CA LEU A 43 6.88 -8.98 8.70
C LEU A 43 6.66 -7.47 8.73
N PHE A 44 5.59 -6.98 8.10
CA PHE A 44 5.26 -5.54 8.11
C PHE A 44 4.86 -5.07 9.50
N ALA A 45 4.03 -5.81 10.22
CA ALA A 45 3.64 -5.46 11.58
C ALA A 45 4.84 -5.37 12.56
N ALA A 46 5.88 -6.17 12.32
CA ALA A 46 7.12 -6.15 13.11
C ALA A 46 8.14 -5.08 12.62
N SER A 47 7.90 -4.44 11.48
CA SER A 47 8.81 -3.48 10.86
C SER A 47 8.54 -2.05 11.34
N ASN A 48 9.59 -1.27 11.49
CA ASN A 48 9.51 0.17 11.76
C ASN A 48 9.47 1.04 10.50
N ILE A 49 9.58 0.43 9.30
CA ILE A 49 9.50 1.15 8.02
C ILE A 49 8.04 1.49 7.66
N VAL A 50 7.08 0.71 8.17
CA VAL A 50 5.66 0.99 7.95
C VAL A 50 5.14 2.06 8.91
N PRO A 51 4.13 2.86 8.52
CA PRO A 51 3.50 3.84 9.40
C PRO A 51 2.96 3.22 10.70
N GLN A 52 2.93 4.01 11.79
CA GLN A 52 2.54 3.55 13.14
C GLN A 52 1.21 2.80 13.18
N GLN A 53 0.24 3.16 12.36
CA GLN A 53 -1.06 2.49 12.28
C GLN A 53 -1.01 1.03 11.82
N PHE A 54 0.11 0.59 11.24
CA PHE A 54 0.38 -0.79 10.82
C PHE A 54 1.32 -1.51 11.78
N GLN A 55 2.13 -0.79 12.56
CA GLN A 55 3.08 -1.39 13.50
C GLN A 55 2.32 -2.11 14.62
N GLY A 56 2.65 -3.39 14.83
CA GLY A 56 1.96 -4.24 15.80
C GLY A 56 0.52 -4.60 15.44
N ASN A 57 -0.03 -4.06 14.35
CA ASN A 57 -1.43 -4.27 13.93
C ASN A 57 -1.50 -5.22 12.73
N LEU A 58 -1.49 -6.53 13.03
CA LEU A 58 -1.54 -7.57 12.01
C LEU A 58 -2.78 -7.47 11.10
N PRO A 59 -4.02 -7.25 11.61
CA PRO A 59 -5.19 -7.10 10.76
C PRO A 59 -5.07 -6.00 9.71
N ASN A 60 -4.60 -4.82 10.11
CA ASN A 60 -4.40 -3.72 9.17
C ASN A 60 -3.36 -4.05 8.09
N CYS A 61 -2.27 -4.74 8.48
CA CYS A 61 -1.27 -5.19 7.53
C CYS A 61 -1.82 -6.23 6.54
N VAL A 62 -2.64 -7.18 7.00
CA VAL A 62 -3.30 -8.18 6.13
C VAL A 62 -4.16 -7.50 5.08
N ILE A 63 -5.00 -6.54 5.49
CA ILE A 63 -5.87 -5.79 4.58
C ILE A 63 -5.05 -4.99 3.57
N ALA A 64 -4.01 -4.29 4.02
CA ALA A 64 -3.16 -3.49 3.14
C ALA A 64 -2.40 -4.35 2.11
N VAL A 65 -1.92 -5.54 2.52
CA VAL A 65 -1.26 -6.49 1.61
C VAL A 65 -2.25 -7.03 0.58
N ASP A 66 -3.49 -7.40 0.97
CA ASP A 66 -4.52 -7.85 0.02
C ASP A 66 -4.89 -6.73 -0.97
N MET A 67 -5.07 -5.50 -0.49
CA MET A 67 -5.32 -4.35 -1.37
C MET A 67 -4.19 -4.16 -2.39
N ALA A 68 -2.94 -4.26 -1.96
CA ALA A 68 -1.79 -4.15 -2.85
C ALA A 68 -1.78 -5.23 -3.94
N LEU A 69 -2.07 -6.47 -3.56
CA LEU A 69 -2.14 -7.59 -4.51
C LEU A 69 -3.23 -7.40 -5.55
N ARG A 70 -4.42 -6.95 -5.13
CA ARG A 70 -5.55 -6.66 -6.05
C ARG A 70 -5.24 -5.51 -7.00
N MET A 71 -4.45 -4.54 -6.56
CA MET A 71 -4.02 -3.40 -7.37
C MET A 71 -2.81 -3.70 -8.26
N GLY A 72 -2.15 -4.85 -8.08
CA GLY A 72 -0.86 -5.15 -8.72
C GLY A 72 0.26 -4.20 -8.25
N ALA A 73 0.15 -3.64 -7.05
CA ALA A 73 1.08 -2.67 -6.49
C ALA A 73 2.02 -3.31 -5.45
N ASN A 74 3.15 -2.66 -5.18
CA ASN A 74 4.05 -3.12 -4.12
C ASN A 74 3.40 -2.94 -2.73
N PRO A 75 3.31 -3.99 -1.90
CA PRO A 75 2.65 -3.92 -0.60
C PRO A 75 3.24 -2.88 0.36
N LEU A 76 4.55 -2.70 0.37
CA LEU A 76 5.19 -1.68 1.22
C LEU A 76 4.81 -0.27 0.76
N MET A 77 4.81 -0.02 -0.54
CA MET A 77 4.39 1.27 -1.11
C MET A 77 2.92 1.58 -0.76
N VAL A 78 2.05 0.56 -0.79
CA VAL A 78 0.65 0.70 -0.39
C VAL A 78 0.56 1.05 1.11
N CYS A 79 1.24 0.32 1.99
CA CYS A 79 1.26 0.62 3.42
C CYS A 79 1.73 2.05 3.72
N GLN A 80 2.74 2.56 3.00
CA GLN A 80 3.27 3.90 3.21
C GLN A 80 2.33 5.02 2.73
N ASN A 81 1.42 4.72 1.80
CA ASN A 81 0.50 5.70 1.20
C ASN A 81 -0.95 5.53 1.61
N LEU A 82 -1.27 4.48 2.36
CA LEU A 82 -2.60 4.18 2.85
C LEU A 82 -2.76 4.70 4.28
N TYR A 83 -3.78 5.53 4.51
CA TYR A 83 -4.16 6.05 5.81
C TYR A 83 -5.50 5.47 6.25
N ILE A 84 -5.68 5.33 7.56
CA ILE A 84 -6.97 4.94 8.14
C ILE A 84 -7.55 6.15 8.85
N VAL A 85 -8.57 6.75 8.26
CA VAL A 85 -9.26 7.94 8.81
C VAL A 85 -10.67 7.52 9.23
N HIS A 86 -10.95 7.59 10.53
CA HIS A 86 -12.23 7.15 11.09
C HIS A 86 -12.68 5.75 10.65
N GLY A 87 -11.74 4.79 10.59
CA GLY A 87 -12.00 3.41 10.17
C GLY A 87 -12.17 3.23 8.66
N ARG A 88 -11.92 4.24 7.86
CA ARG A 88 -11.98 4.17 6.40
C ARG A 88 -10.59 4.30 5.79
N PRO A 89 -10.27 3.50 4.77
CA PRO A 89 -9.01 3.64 4.04
C PRO A 89 -9.03 4.94 3.21
N ALA A 90 -7.95 5.70 3.29
CA ALA A 90 -7.71 6.91 2.51
C ALA A 90 -6.31 6.87 1.89
N TRP A 91 -6.15 7.40 0.70
CA TRP A 91 -4.88 7.43 0.00
C TRP A 91 -4.19 8.79 0.13
N SER A 92 -2.86 8.79 0.14
CA SER A 92 -2.11 10.04 0.04
C SER A 92 -2.38 10.72 -1.31
N ALA A 93 -2.49 12.06 -1.31
CA ALA A 93 -2.67 12.82 -2.55
C ALA A 93 -1.54 12.56 -3.55
N GLN A 94 -0.31 12.44 -3.08
CA GLN A 94 0.87 12.14 -3.90
C GLN A 94 0.73 10.79 -4.61
N PHE A 95 0.24 9.76 -3.91
CA PHE A 95 0.02 8.44 -4.50
C PHE A 95 -1.08 8.47 -5.58
N LEU A 96 -2.18 9.19 -5.32
CA LEU A 96 -3.27 9.34 -6.29
C LEU A 96 -2.79 10.08 -7.54
N ILE A 97 -2.03 11.17 -7.39
CA ILE A 97 -1.44 11.91 -8.50
C ILE A 97 -0.48 11.03 -9.31
N ALA A 98 0.41 10.29 -8.62
CA ALA A 98 1.34 9.38 -9.29
C ALA A 98 0.61 8.28 -10.07
N THR A 99 -0.43 7.69 -9.48
CA THR A 99 -1.26 6.66 -10.13
C THR A 99 -1.97 7.22 -11.37
N LEU A 100 -2.53 8.43 -11.27
CA LEU A 100 -3.18 9.08 -12.40
C LEU A 100 -2.18 9.37 -13.52
N ASN A 101 -1.00 9.89 -13.19
CA ASN A 101 0.03 10.19 -14.18
C ASN A 101 0.59 8.94 -14.88
N GLN A 102 0.53 7.78 -14.23
CA GLN A 102 1.04 6.51 -14.77
C GLN A 102 -0.03 5.64 -15.43
N CYS A 103 -1.31 5.92 -15.25
CA CYS A 103 -2.38 5.06 -15.76
C CYS A 103 -2.50 5.04 -17.29
N GLY A 104 -1.84 5.96 -18.00
CA GLY A 104 -1.85 6.07 -19.46
C GLY A 104 -3.19 6.47 -20.07
N ARG A 105 -4.20 6.77 -19.24
CA ARG A 105 -5.54 7.21 -19.69
C ARG A 105 -5.65 8.72 -19.77
N PHE A 106 -4.90 9.43 -18.96
CA PHE A 106 -4.92 10.89 -18.86
C PHE A 106 -3.54 11.48 -19.12
N THR A 107 -3.50 12.74 -19.54
CA THR A 107 -2.26 13.52 -19.48
C THR A 107 -1.83 13.73 -18.03
N SER A 108 -0.55 14.02 -17.82
CA SER A 108 -0.08 14.42 -16.49
C SER A 108 -0.85 15.62 -15.97
N ILE A 109 -1.16 15.60 -14.66
CA ILE A 109 -1.83 16.72 -14.00
C ILE A 109 -0.98 17.98 -14.15
N ARG A 110 -1.62 19.07 -14.54
CA ARG A 110 -1.06 20.43 -14.57
C ARG A 110 -1.83 21.30 -13.59
N TYR A 111 -1.13 22.24 -12.97
CA TYR A 111 -1.74 23.21 -12.05
C TYR A 111 -1.80 24.57 -12.74
N GLU A 112 -3.00 25.13 -12.82
CA GLU A 112 -3.24 26.44 -13.39
C GLU A 112 -3.66 27.40 -12.29
N PHE A 113 -2.84 28.41 -12.05
CA PHE A 113 -3.12 29.43 -11.05
C PHE A 113 -3.91 30.56 -11.69
N GLN A 114 -4.87 31.11 -10.95
CA GLN A 114 -5.72 32.22 -11.37
C GLN A 114 -5.74 33.28 -10.27
N GLY A 115 -5.87 34.55 -10.69
CA GLY A 115 -5.84 35.67 -9.75
C GLY A 115 -4.43 36.10 -9.33
N GLU A 116 -4.35 37.06 -8.43
CA GLU A 116 -3.08 37.54 -7.88
C GLU A 116 -2.85 36.93 -6.49
N GLU A 117 -1.59 36.49 -6.26
CA GLU A 117 -1.19 35.89 -4.99
C GLU A 117 -1.48 36.85 -3.81
N GLY A 118 -2.16 36.32 -2.80
CA GLY A 118 -2.53 37.06 -1.59
C GLY A 118 -3.82 37.85 -1.69
N LYS A 119 -4.57 37.78 -2.82
CA LYS A 119 -5.93 38.32 -2.94
C LYS A 119 -6.97 37.21 -2.81
N ASP A 120 -8.21 37.60 -2.51
CA ASP A 120 -9.36 36.68 -2.37
C ASP A 120 -9.67 35.90 -3.65
N GLU A 121 -9.23 36.40 -4.79
CA GLU A 121 -9.41 35.80 -6.11
C GLU A 121 -8.32 34.77 -6.46
N TRP A 122 -7.29 34.63 -5.61
CA TRP A 122 -6.20 33.71 -5.86
C TRP A 122 -6.65 32.26 -5.68
N GLY A 123 -6.56 31.49 -6.73
CA GLY A 123 -6.96 30.10 -6.77
C GLY A 123 -6.06 29.22 -7.64
N CYS A 124 -6.19 27.94 -7.47
CA CYS A 124 -5.49 26.95 -8.29
C CYS A 124 -6.46 25.84 -8.68
N ARG A 125 -6.42 25.43 -9.94
CA ARG A 125 -7.12 24.24 -10.43
C ARG A 125 -6.12 23.22 -10.94
N ALA A 126 -6.41 21.95 -10.68
CA ALA A 126 -5.69 20.82 -11.26
C ALA A 126 -6.42 20.43 -12.57
N VAL A 127 -5.68 20.26 -13.64
CA VAL A 127 -6.23 19.98 -14.97
C VAL A 127 -5.54 18.75 -15.56
N ALA A 128 -6.32 17.83 -16.11
CA ALA A 128 -5.86 16.70 -16.91
C ALA A 128 -6.79 16.50 -18.10
N THR A 129 -6.27 15.97 -19.20
CA THR A 129 -7.06 15.65 -20.41
C THR A 129 -7.14 14.15 -20.59
N GLU A 130 -8.31 13.61 -20.82
CA GLU A 130 -8.48 12.20 -21.17
C GLU A 130 -7.96 11.96 -22.58
N LEU A 131 -7.01 11.05 -22.75
CA LEU A 131 -6.33 10.82 -24.04
C LEU A 131 -7.26 10.21 -25.10
N ALA A 132 -8.25 9.42 -24.68
CA ALA A 132 -9.19 8.76 -25.60
C ALA A 132 -10.24 9.72 -26.17
N THR A 133 -10.74 10.65 -25.36
CA THR A 133 -11.86 11.53 -25.75
C THR A 133 -11.45 12.98 -26.00
N GLY A 134 -10.24 13.37 -25.53
CA GLY A 134 -9.80 14.78 -25.51
C GLY A 134 -10.57 15.62 -24.49
N CYS A 135 -11.38 15.00 -23.61
CA CYS A 135 -12.16 15.70 -22.61
C CYS A 135 -11.26 16.27 -21.50
N LEU A 136 -11.46 17.54 -21.18
CA LEU A 136 -10.76 18.22 -20.10
C LEU A 136 -11.45 17.93 -18.76
N LEU A 137 -10.68 17.47 -17.79
CA LEU A 137 -11.11 17.29 -16.40
C LEU A 137 -10.46 18.36 -15.52
N TYR A 138 -11.23 18.98 -14.65
CA TYR A 138 -10.77 20.00 -13.72
C TYR A 138 -11.57 19.99 -12.41
#